data_a6f9c93b5fcb0757ce6a17e4593c5fdc
#
_entry.id   a6f9c93b5fcb0757ce6a17e4593c5fdc
#
_cell.length_a   1.000
_cell.length_b   1.000
_cell.length_c   1.000
_cell.angle_alpha   90.00
_cell.angle_beta   90.00
_cell.angle_gamma   90.00
#
_symmetry.space_group_name_H-M   'P 1'
#
loop_
_entity.id
_entity.type
_entity.pdbx_description
1 polymer ?
#
loop_
_entity_poly.entity_id
_entity_poly.type
_entity_poly.pdbx_seq_one_letter_code
_entity_poly.pdbx_strand_id
1 'polypeptide(L)'
;MDFAEFQIDWDRERRTGVPEAIFSQGKTAAQIGAIVAAAADRRLLLTRLSAVAHETLAPEVRDALDYDPLSATAVLGGGIPLAASGIGIVAAGTSDLPVAREAARTLAFAGHRTEIIADVGVAGLWRLTARIDTLRQFRILIAVAGMEGALFSVLAGLVEAPVVAVPTSVGYGVAEGGRAALHSALASCAPGLVVVNIDNGFGAAAAALKMLRAGRERP
;
A
#
# COMPACT_ATOMS: atom_id res chain seq x y z
N MET A 1 19.33 28.57 -16.68
CA MET A 1 18.18 27.66 -16.80
C MET A 1 17.90 27.17 -15.40
N ASP A 2 16.85 27.67 -14.75
CA ASP A 2 16.40 27.09 -13.49
C ASP A 2 15.87 25.69 -13.80
N PHE A 3 16.62 24.67 -13.43
CA PHE A 3 16.11 23.31 -13.45
C PHE A 3 15.12 23.19 -12.29
N ALA A 4 13.82 23.04 -12.60
CA ALA A 4 12.86 22.63 -11.61
C ALA A 4 13.31 21.25 -11.07
N GLU A 5 13.61 21.17 -9.77
CA GLU A 5 14.07 19.94 -9.13
C GLU A 5 13.02 18.81 -9.15
N PHE A 6 11.77 19.12 -9.46
CA PHE A 6 10.66 18.16 -9.55
C PHE A 6 9.61 18.59 -10.57
N GLN A 7 8.87 17.62 -11.04
CA GLN A 7 7.69 17.82 -11.89
C GLN A 7 6.60 16.86 -11.44
N ILE A 8 5.44 17.39 -11.02
CA ILE A 8 4.31 16.57 -10.59
C ILE A 8 3.50 16.17 -11.82
N ASP A 9 3.22 14.87 -11.97
CA ASP A 9 2.46 14.32 -13.09
C ASP A 9 0.95 14.34 -12.79
N TRP A 10 0.34 15.51 -12.90
CA TRP A 10 -1.08 15.69 -12.63
C TRP A 10 -2.03 14.89 -13.54
N ASP A 11 -1.53 14.41 -14.65
CA ASP A 11 -2.30 13.65 -15.64
C ASP A 11 -2.15 12.12 -15.46
N ARG A 12 -1.36 11.72 -14.48
CA ARG A 12 -1.03 10.31 -14.23
C ARG A 12 -2.27 9.45 -14.00
N GLU A 13 -3.21 9.90 -13.17
CA GLU A 13 -4.40 9.10 -12.87
C GLU A 13 -5.26 8.87 -14.12
N ARG A 14 -5.45 9.89 -14.95
CA ARG A 14 -6.17 9.77 -16.21
C ARG A 14 -5.48 8.78 -17.16
N ARG A 15 -4.15 8.85 -17.26
CA ARG A 15 -3.35 8.04 -18.18
C ARG A 15 -3.15 6.62 -17.68
N THR A 16 -2.90 6.42 -16.40
CA THR A 16 -2.46 5.13 -15.85
C THR A 16 -3.48 4.44 -14.96
N GLY A 17 -4.49 5.17 -14.51
CA GLY A 17 -5.47 4.66 -13.55
C GLY A 17 -5.02 4.69 -12.09
N VAL A 18 -3.85 5.26 -11.81
CA VAL A 18 -3.28 5.36 -10.46
C VAL A 18 -2.91 6.82 -10.21
N PRO A 19 -3.34 7.42 -9.10
CA PRO A 19 -3.01 8.80 -8.80
C PRO A 19 -1.50 9.00 -8.61
N GLU A 20 -1.05 10.25 -8.80
CA GLU A 20 0.32 10.64 -8.47
C GLU A 20 0.56 10.50 -6.97
N ALA A 21 1.76 10.05 -6.62
CA ALA A 21 2.23 9.97 -5.25
C ALA A 21 3.69 10.38 -5.16
N ILE A 22 4.02 11.13 -4.12
CA ILE A 22 5.36 11.59 -3.84
C ILE A 22 6.07 10.59 -2.93
N PHE A 23 7.14 10.01 -3.42
CA PHE A 23 8.06 9.22 -2.61
C PHE A 23 8.94 10.16 -1.79
N SER A 24 8.69 10.26 -0.48
CA SER A 24 9.31 11.27 0.39
C SER A 24 10.66 10.84 0.95
N GLN A 25 10.97 9.55 0.94
CA GLN A 25 12.26 9.06 1.46
C GLN A 25 13.43 9.67 0.68
N GLY A 26 14.39 10.24 1.41
CA GLY A 26 15.57 10.88 0.82
C GLY A 26 15.34 12.33 0.35
N LYS A 27 14.11 12.86 0.44
CA LYS A 27 13.85 14.28 0.19
C LYS A 27 14.10 15.12 1.43
N THR A 28 14.60 16.34 1.22
CA THR A 28 14.75 17.34 2.28
C THR A 28 13.39 17.98 2.63
N ALA A 29 13.28 18.56 3.82
CA ALA A 29 12.09 19.31 4.23
C ALA A 29 11.75 20.45 3.25
N ALA A 30 12.77 21.13 2.71
CA ALA A 30 12.59 22.19 1.73
C ALA A 30 11.99 21.64 0.41
N GLN A 31 12.47 20.50 -0.08
CA GLN A 31 11.92 19.85 -1.28
C GLN A 31 10.47 19.40 -1.08
N ILE A 32 10.15 18.79 0.07
CA ILE A 32 8.78 18.41 0.39
C ILE A 32 7.88 19.64 0.49
N GLY A 33 8.33 20.69 1.15
CA GLY A 33 7.60 21.95 1.25
C GLY A 33 7.31 22.58 -0.12
N ALA A 34 8.32 22.62 -1.00
CA ALA A 34 8.16 23.12 -2.37
C ALA A 34 7.16 22.30 -3.19
N ILE A 35 7.18 20.97 -3.05
CA ILE A 35 6.24 20.06 -3.72
C ILE A 35 4.81 20.29 -3.21
N VAL A 36 4.63 20.40 -1.89
CA VAL A 36 3.32 20.68 -1.27
C VAL A 36 2.79 22.03 -1.71
N ALA A 37 3.63 23.08 -1.72
CA ALA A 37 3.25 24.40 -2.21
C ALA A 37 2.85 24.38 -3.70
N ALA A 38 3.57 23.64 -4.54
CA ALA A 38 3.24 23.48 -5.96
C ALA A 38 1.94 22.71 -6.23
N ALA A 39 1.46 21.93 -5.25
CA ALA A 39 0.18 21.26 -5.37
C ALA A 39 -1.01 22.23 -5.30
N ALA A 40 -0.84 23.42 -4.68
CA ALA A 40 -1.89 24.40 -4.48
C ALA A 40 -3.18 23.76 -3.89
N ASP A 41 -4.30 23.86 -4.62
CA ASP A 41 -5.61 23.30 -4.19
C ASP A 41 -5.80 21.82 -4.57
N ARG A 42 -4.78 21.18 -5.14
CA ARG A 42 -4.86 19.78 -5.59
C ARG A 42 -4.51 18.82 -4.47
N ARG A 43 -5.16 17.66 -4.50
CA ARG A 43 -4.84 16.58 -3.57
C ARG A 43 -3.53 15.90 -3.95
N LEU A 44 -2.76 15.54 -2.92
CA LEU A 44 -1.48 14.87 -3.10
C LEU A 44 -1.29 13.79 -2.03
N LEU A 45 -0.79 12.63 -2.44
CA LEU A 45 -0.38 11.55 -1.55
C LEU A 45 1.15 11.58 -1.40
N LEU A 46 1.62 11.59 -0.16
CA LEU A 46 3.04 11.41 0.16
C LEU A 46 3.21 10.02 0.81
N THR A 47 4.18 9.26 0.34
CA THR A 47 4.55 7.96 0.90
C THR A 47 5.96 8.00 1.46
N ARG A 48 6.28 7.11 2.40
CA ARG A 48 7.61 7.03 3.05
C ARG A 48 8.05 8.35 3.69
N LEU A 49 7.11 9.12 4.21
CA LEU A 49 7.38 10.30 5.03
C LEU A 49 7.59 9.85 6.47
N SER A 50 8.84 9.69 6.90
CA SER A 50 9.14 9.30 8.28
C SER A 50 8.68 10.36 9.28
N ALA A 51 8.43 9.96 10.54
CA ALA A 51 8.05 10.89 11.60
C ALA A 51 9.09 12.02 11.77
N VAL A 52 10.38 11.66 11.73
CA VAL A 52 11.47 12.65 11.81
C VAL A 52 11.40 13.65 10.64
N ALA A 53 11.21 13.16 9.42
CA ALA A 53 11.09 14.04 8.26
C ALA A 53 9.84 14.94 8.36
N HIS A 54 8.70 14.40 8.82
CA HIS A 54 7.48 15.16 9.04
C HIS A 54 7.67 16.27 10.08
N GLU A 55 8.33 15.99 11.20
CA GLU A 55 8.61 16.97 12.26
C GLU A 55 9.52 18.11 11.81
N THR A 56 10.38 17.89 10.81
CA THR A 56 11.27 18.92 10.25
C THR A 56 10.59 19.83 9.23
N LEU A 57 9.34 19.53 8.81
CA LEU A 57 8.59 20.38 7.91
C LEU A 57 8.22 21.72 8.57
N ALA A 58 8.12 22.77 7.78
CA ALA A 58 7.57 24.05 8.24
C ALA A 58 6.15 23.83 8.81
N PRO A 59 5.78 24.55 9.89
CA PRO A 59 4.49 24.34 10.55
C PRO A 59 3.30 24.38 9.59
N GLU A 60 3.29 25.31 8.65
CA GLU A 60 2.20 25.50 7.68
C GLU A 60 2.07 24.29 6.75
N VAL A 61 3.19 23.67 6.38
CA VAL A 61 3.21 22.44 5.55
C VAL A 61 2.73 21.26 6.36
N ARG A 62 3.25 21.11 7.58
CA ARG A 62 2.92 20.02 8.48
C ARG A 62 1.43 20.01 8.84
N ASP A 63 0.87 21.18 9.17
CA ASP A 63 -0.52 21.32 9.61
C ASP A 63 -1.51 21.13 8.45
N ALA A 64 -1.08 21.30 7.19
CA ALA A 64 -1.89 21.02 6.01
C ALA A 64 -1.97 19.53 5.65
N LEU A 65 -1.14 18.69 6.24
CA LEU A 65 -1.02 17.28 5.93
C LEU A 65 -1.79 16.39 6.93
N ASP A 66 -2.71 15.57 6.43
CA ASP A 66 -3.25 14.43 7.19
C ASP A 66 -2.18 13.33 7.24
N TYR A 67 -1.35 13.37 8.29
CA TYR A 67 -0.21 12.46 8.49
C TYR A 67 -0.58 11.24 9.33
N ASP A 68 -0.22 10.06 8.84
CA ASP A 68 -0.29 8.80 9.58
C ASP A 68 1.13 8.26 9.88
N PRO A 69 1.60 8.34 11.11
CA PRO A 69 2.96 7.93 11.47
C PRO A 69 3.20 6.42 11.32
N LEU A 70 2.15 5.59 11.47
CA LEU A 70 2.28 4.14 11.35
C LEU A 70 2.61 3.72 9.92
N SER A 71 1.91 4.27 8.94
CA SER A 71 2.18 3.97 7.52
C SER A 71 3.22 4.87 6.88
N ALA A 72 3.71 5.89 7.60
CA ALA A 72 4.57 6.93 7.06
C ALA A 72 4.00 7.55 5.78
N THR A 73 2.68 7.80 5.75
CA THR A 73 1.98 8.45 4.65
C THR A 73 1.34 9.76 5.09
N ALA A 74 1.22 10.70 4.16
CA ALA A 74 0.47 11.92 4.39
C ALA A 74 -0.43 12.24 3.19
N VAL A 75 -1.56 12.89 3.43
CA VAL A 75 -2.49 13.35 2.39
C VAL A 75 -2.69 14.85 2.52
N LEU A 76 -2.43 15.57 1.43
CA LEU A 76 -2.81 16.96 1.25
C LEU A 76 -4.19 17.05 0.59
N GLY A 77 -4.99 18.03 0.99
CA GLY A 77 -6.28 18.33 0.33
C GLY A 77 -7.46 17.46 0.78
N GLY A 78 -7.33 16.83 1.96
CA GLY A 78 -8.42 16.13 2.65
C GLY A 78 -8.90 14.83 2.01
N GLY A 79 -9.91 14.24 2.64
CA GLY A 79 -10.53 12.99 2.20
C GLY A 79 -11.61 13.21 1.14
N ILE A 80 -11.93 12.15 0.40
CA ILE A 80 -13.07 12.09 -0.53
C ILE A 80 -14.01 10.97 -0.10
N PRO A 81 -15.27 10.97 -0.56
CA PRO A 81 -16.18 9.86 -0.31
C PRO A 81 -15.59 8.53 -0.79
N LEU A 82 -15.68 7.50 0.06
CA LEU A 82 -15.12 6.19 -0.22
C LEU A 82 -16.22 5.21 -0.69
N ALA A 83 -16.03 4.64 -1.87
CA ALA A 83 -16.87 3.58 -2.39
C ALA A 83 -16.35 2.19 -2.00
N ALA A 84 -17.24 1.24 -1.75
CA ALA A 84 -16.88 -0.16 -1.60
C ALA A 84 -16.32 -0.69 -2.93
N SER A 85 -15.14 -1.29 -2.90
CA SER A 85 -14.46 -1.78 -4.11
C SER A 85 -14.30 -3.29 -4.16
N GLY A 86 -14.53 -3.96 -3.04
CA GLY A 86 -14.25 -5.39 -2.90
C GLY A 86 -12.75 -5.70 -2.77
N ILE A 87 -11.92 -4.72 -2.38
CA ILE A 87 -10.51 -4.97 -2.04
C ILE A 87 -10.41 -5.19 -0.54
N GLY A 88 -9.83 -6.31 -0.14
CA GLY A 88 -9.45 -6.62 1.24
C GLY A 88 -7.93 -6.61 1.40
N ILE A 89 -7.46 -6.30 2.60
CA ILE A 89 -6.04 -6.32 2.98
C ILE A 89 -5.88 -7.31 4.14
N VAL A 90 -4.91 -8.21 4.02
CA VAL A 90 -4.66 -9.28 4.98
C VAL A 90 -3.23 -9.15 5.49
N ALA A 91 -3.03 -8.92 6.78
CA ALA A 91 -1.71 -8.82 7.40
C ALA A 91 -1.41 -10.03 8.27
N ALA A 92 -0.25 -10.65 8.08
CA ALA A 92 0.17 -11.84 8.83
C ALA A 92 0.34 -11.53 10.32
N GLY A 93 1.03 -10.45 10.64
CA GLY A 93 1.25 -10.01 12.00
C GLY A 93 1.03 -8.51 12.20
N THR A 94 1.04 -8.08 13.46
CA THR A 94 0.91 -6.65 13.80
C THR A 94 2.10 -5.82 13.30
N SER A 95 3.27 -6.43 13.17
CA SER A 95 4.47 -5.78 12.61
C SER A 95 4.36 -5.50 11.11
N ASP A 96 3.42 -6.14 10.40
CA ASP A 96 3.15 -5.91 8.98
C ASP A 96 2.15 -4.76 8.74
N LEU A 97 1.50 -4.27 9.82
CA LEU A 97 0.50 -3.21 9.74
C LEU A 97 0.99 -1.90 9.09
N PRO A 98 2.23 -1.45 9.27
CA PRO A 98 2.69 -0.24 8.58
C PRO A 98 2.52 -0.33 7.06
N VAL A 99 2.89 -1.45 6.45
CA VAL A 99 2.78 -1.69 5.00
C VAL A 99 1.32 -1.90 4.58
N ALA A 100 0.54 -2.63 5.38
CA ALA A 100 -0.89 -2.80 5.15
C ALA A 100 -1.65 -1.47 5.17
N ARG A 101 -1.29 -0.56 6.10
CA ARG A 101 -1.88 0.78 6.19
C ARG A 101 -1.44 1.69 5.04
N GLU A 102 -0.19 1.58 4.56
CA GLU A 102 0.24 2.31 3.34
C GLU A 102 -0.66 1.93 2.16
N ALA A 103 -0.94 0.63 1.97
CA ALA A 103 -1.85 0.16 0.94
C ALA A 103 -3.28 0.71 1.14
N ALA A 104 -3.81 0.64 2.37
CA ALA A 104 -5.15 1.13 2.69
C ALA A 104 -5.30 2.63 2.46
N ARG A 105 -4.32 3.45 2.90
CA ARG A 105 -4.35 4.90 2.71
C ARG A 105 -4.19 5.28 1.23
N THR A 106 -3.41 4.52 0.47
CA THR A 106 -3.30 4.71 -0.98
C THR A 106 -4.64 4.43 -1.68
N LEU A 107 -5.33 3.35 -1.30
CA LEU A 107 -6.66 3.02 -1.82
C LEU A 107 -7.71 4.06 -1.41
N ALA A 108 -7.66 4.54 -0.16
CA ALA A 108 -8.55 5.59 0.33
C ALA A 108 -8.30 6.92 -0.42
N PHE A 109 -7.05 7.27 -0.70
CA PHE A 109 -6.70 8.42 -1.53
C PHE A 109 -7.31 8.32 -2.94
N ALA A 110 -7.39 7.12 -3.50
CA ALA A 110 -8.04 6.83 -4.79
C ALA A 110 -9.56 6.64 -4.70
N GLY A 111 -10.20 6.87 -3.53
CA GLY A 111 -11.65 6.78 -3.34
C GLY A 111 -12.19 5.38 -3.04
N HIS A 112 -11.35 4.44 -2.61
CA HIS A 112 -11.74 3.07 -2.33
C HIS A 112 -11.70 2.75 -0.83
N ARG A 113 -12.84 2.28 -0.29
CA ARG A 113 -12.91 1.74 1.07
C ARG A 113 -12.33 0.33 1.09
N THR A 114 -11.48 0.04 2.08
CA THR A 114 -10.88 -1.27 2.29
C THR A 114 -11.00 -1.67 3.76
N GLU A 115 -10.98 -2.99 3.99
CA GLU A 115 -10.89 -3.58 5.32
C GLU A 115 -9.50 -4.21 5.49
N ILE A 116 -8.90 -4.01 6.66
CA ILE A 116 -7.65 -4.68 7.05
C ILE A 116 -8.00 -5.80 8.03
N ILE A 117 -7.72 -7.05 7.65
CA ILE A 117 -7.82 -8.23 8.49
C ILE A 117 -6.40 -8.55 8.97
N ALA A 118 -6.13 -8.24 10.22
CA ALA A 118 -4.79 -8.33 10.79
C ALA A 118 -4.61 -9.56 11.68
N ASP A 119 -3.35 -9.90 11.95
CA ASP A 119 -2.90 -10.97 12.85
C ASP A 119 -3.46 -12.36 12.49
N VAL A 120 -3.45 -12.66 11.19
CA VAL A 120 -3.89 -13.96 10.64
C VAL A 120 -2.74 -14.77 10.04
N GLY A 121 -1.53 -14.62 10.60
CA GLY A 121 -0.35 -15.37 10.19
C GLY A 121 -0.53 -16.89 10.36
N VAL A 122 0.13 -17.65 9.48
CA VAL A 122 -0.03 -19.13 9.38
C VAL A 122 0.53 -19.91 10.55
N ALA A 123 1.37 -19.31 11.38
CA ALA A 123 1.78 -19.91 12.65
C ALA A 123 0.59 -20.17 13.59
N GLY A 124 -0.49 -19.41 13.43
CA GLY A 124 -1.78 -19.69 14.03
C GLY A 124 -2.86 -19.84 12.96
N LEU A 125 -2.75 -20.88 12.14
CA LEU A 125 -3.58 -21.07 10.94
C LEU A 125 -5.08 -20.97 11.21
N TRP A 126 -5.52 -21.34 12.41
CA TRP A 126 -6.90 -21.22 12.85
C TRP A 126 -7.44 -19.77 12.77
N ARG A 127 -6.58 -18.76 12.93
CA ARG A 127 -6.97 -17.35 12.82
C ARG A 127 -7.34 -16.98 11.39
N LEU A 128 -6.56 -17.47 10.41
CA LEU A 128 -6.85 -17.30 9.01
C LEU A 128 -8.11 -18.06 8.60
N THR A 129 -8.22 -19.33 9.00
CA THR A 129 -9.38 -20.18 8.64
C THR A 129 -10.68 -19.67 9.27
N ALA A 130 -10.62 -19.06 10.45
CA ALA A 130 -11.79 -18.41 11.07
C ALA A 130 -12.30 -17.19 10.29
N ARG A 131 -11.52 -16.63 9.39
CA ARG A 131 -11.87 -15.48 8.54
C ARG A 131 -12.15 -15.86 7.08
N ILE A 132 -12.07 -17.13 6.73
CA ILE A 132 -12.10 -17.55 5.32
C ILE A 132 -13.37 -17.14 4.58
N ASP A 133 -14.54 -17.22 5.22
CA ASP A 133 -15.80 -16.83 4.61
C ASP A 133 -15.88 -15.33 4.34
N THR A 134 -15.29 -14.50 5.20
CA THR A 134 -15.13 -13.06 4.97
C THR A 134 -14.15 -12.81 3.83
N LEU A 135 -13.01 -13.50 3.83
CA LEU A 135 -11.96 -13.35 2.81
C LEU A 135 -12.45 -13.71 1.40
N ARG A 136 -13.32 -14.69 1.28
CA ARG A 136 -13.92 -15.13 0.00
C ARG A 136 -14.88 -14.11 -0.60
N GLN A 137 -15.32 -13.10 0.15
CA GLN A 137 -16.21 -12.05 -0.35
C GLN A 137 -15.46 -10.94 -1.10
N PHE A 138 -14.13 -10.86 -0.96
CA PHE A 138 -13.34 -9.87 -1.65
C PHE A 138 -13.09 -10.27 -3.10
N ARG A 139 -13.06 -9.27 -3.97
CA ARG A 139 -12.73 -9.42 -5.39
C ARG A 139 -11.23 -9.44 -5.65
N ILE A 140 -10.46 -8.80 -4.79
CA ILE A 140 -9.00 -8.72 -4.81
C ILE A 140 -8.52 -8.71 -3.36
N LEU A 141 -7.47 -9.45 -3.06
CA LEU A 141 -6.83 -9.46 -1.76
C LEU A 141 -5.38 -8.96 -1.88
N ILE A 142 -4.99 -8.07 -0.97
CA ILE A 142 -3.60 -7.67 -0.77
C ILE A 142 -3.13 -8.40 0.49
N ALA A 143 -2.18 -9.31 0.34
CA ALA A 143 -1.59 -10.07 1.44
C ALA A 143 -0.24 -9.46 1.83
N VAL A 144 -0.05 -9.16 3.11
CA VAL A 144 1.14 -8.49 3.64
C VAL A 144 1.78 -9.39 4.70
N ALA A 145 3.01 -9.83 4.48
CA ALA A 145 3.70 -10.75 5.37
C ALA A 145 5.22 -10.63 5.28
N GLY A 146 5.88 -10.70 6.42
CA GLY A 146 7.32 -10.88 6.55
C GLY A 146 7.72 -12.33 6.78
N MET A 147 8.84 -12.55 7.47
CA MET A 147 9.42 -13.86 7.76
C MET A 147 9.60 -14.70 6.48
N GLU A 148 8.98 -15.87 6.40
CA GLU A 148 8.99 -16.77 5.24
C GLU A 148 7.85 -16.51 4.24
N GLY A 149 6.90 -15.61 4.54
CA GLY A 149 5.80 -15.28 3.65
C GLY A 149 4.80 -16.41 3.36
N ALA A 150 4.69 -17.41 4.23
CA ALA A 150 3.84 -18.56 3.99
C ALA A 150 2.34 -18.22 3.84
N LEU A 151 1.91 -17.09 4.40
CA LEU A 151 0.55 -16.56 4.23
C LEU A 151 0.16 -16.45 2.76
N PHE A 152 1.06 -16.05 1.88
CA PHE A 152 0.77 -15.82 0.46
C PHE A 152 0.24 -17.07 -0.23
N SER A 153 0.99 -18.18 -0.12
CA SER A 153 0.62 -19.46 -0.75
C SER A 153 -0.64 -20.04 -0.12
N VAL A 154 -0.77 -19.97 1.20
CA VAL A 154 -1.92 -20.52 1.91
C VAL A 154 -3.18 -19.73 1.54
N LEU A 155 -3.14 -18.41 1.57
CA LEU A 155 -4.29 -17.59 1.23
C LEU A 155 -4.71 -17.80 -0.22
N ALA A 156 -3.76 -17.76 -1.17
CA ALA A 156 -4.06 -17.97 -2.59
C ALA A 156 -4.65 -19.34 -2.90
N GLY A 157 -4.33 -20.36 -2.10
CA GLY A 157 -4.95 -21.70 -2.21
C GLY A 157 -6.35 -21.80 -1.60
N LEU A 158 -6.82 -20.80 -0.85
CA LEU A 158 -8.10 -20.83 -0.14
C LEU A 158 -9.18 -19.91 -0.72
N VAL A 159 -8.80 -19.00 -1.62
CA VAL A 159 -9.69 -17.97 -2.17
C VAL A 159 -9.68 -17.98 -3.70
N GLU A 160 -10.78 -17.54 -4.31
CA GLU A 160 -10.89 -17.36 -5.76
C GLU A 160 -10.28 -16.04 -6.24
N ALA A 161 -10.27 -15.03 -5.35
CA ALA A 161 -9.75 -13.70 -5.65
C ALA A 161 -8.26 -13.74 -5.98
N PRO A 162 -7.77 -12.94 -6.95
CA PRO A 162 -6.34 -12.75 -7.13
C PRO A 162 -5.71 -12.14 -5.87
N VAL A 163 -4.53 -12.65 -5.51
CA VAL A 163 -3.79 -12.23 -4.32
C VAL A 163 -2.56 -11.44 -4.73
N VAL A 164 -2.46 -10.19 -4.27
CA VAL A 164 -1.27 -9.35 -4.43
C VAL A 164 -0.40 -9.50 -3.20
N ALA A 165 0.69 -10.23 -3.31
CA ALA A 165 1.64 -10.46 -2.22
C ALA A 165 2.56 -9.25 -2.04
N VAL A 166 2.64 -8.76 -0.82
CA VAL A 166 3.55 -7.70 -0.37
C VAL A 166 4.49 -8.31 0.67
N PRO A 167 5.68 -8.75 0.28
CA PRO A 167 6.70 -9.14 1.23
C PRO A 167 7.05 -7.93 2.11
N THR A 168 7.22 -8.12 3.42
CA THR A 168 7.72 -7.06 4.30
C THR A 168 9.14 -7.35 4.75
N SER A 169 9.88 -6.30 5.12
CA SER A 169 11.22 -6.42 5.71
C SER A 169 11.20 -6.97 7.13
N VAL A 170 10.02 -7.26 7.67
CA VAL A 170 9.83 -7.85 9.00
C VAL A 170 10.40 -9.28 9.01
N GLY A 171 11.41 -9.50 9.83
CA GLY A 171 12.08 -10.78 9.95
C GLY A 171 13.44 -10.66 10.61
N TYR A 172 14.05 -11.80 10.88
CA TYR A 172 15.39 -11.90 11.46
C TYR A 172 16.14 -13.11 10.90
N GLY A 173 17.47 -13.15 11.08
CA GLY A 173 18.30 -14.25 10.57
C GLY A 173 18.18 -14.39 9.06
N VAL A 174 17.86 -15.58 8.56
CA VAL A 174 17.70 -15.85 7.11
C VAL A 174 16.49 -15.12 6.49
N ALA A 175 15.54 -14.66 7.31
CA ALA A 175 14.37 -13.92 6.87
C ALA A 175 14.54 -12.40 6.93
N GLU A 176 15.71 -11.90 7.34
CA GLU A 176 15.98 -10.48 7.44
C GLU A 176 15.81 -9.76 6.10
N GLY A 177 15.21 -8.53 6.16
CA GLY A 177 15.07 -7.65 5.00
C GLY A 177 14.04 -8.14 3.95
N GLY A 178 13.18 -9.12 4.30
CA GLY A 178 12.06 -9.54 3.47
C GLY A 178 12.39 -10.39 2.25
N ARG A 179 13.66 -10.75 2.05
CA ARG A 179 14.08 -11.56 0.87
C ARG A 179 13.50 -12.96 0.89
N ALA A 180 13.43 -13.59 2.07
CA ALA A 180 12.81 -14.93 2.21
C ALA A 180 11.32 -14.87 1.82
N ALA A 181 10.57 -13.88 2.31
CA ALA A 181 9.17 -13.68 1.96
C ALA A 181 8.98 -13.43 0.45
N LEU A 182 9.86 -12.61 -0.17
CA LEU A 182 9.84 -12.33 -1.60
C LEU A 182 10.09 -13.61 -2.42
N HIS A 183 11.13 -14.37 -2.09
CA HIS A 183 11.47 -15.61 -2.79
C HIS A 183 10.36 -16.67 -2.61
N SER A 184 9.79 -16.79 -1.42
CA SER A 184 8.67 -17.70 -1.15
C SER A 184 7.45 -17.35 -2.02
N ALA A 185 7.10 -16.05 -2.10
CA ALA A 185 6.00 -15.59 -2.94
C ALA A 185 6.24 -15.88 -4.43
N LEU A 186 7.45 -15.62 -4.93
CA LEU A 186 7.83 -15.86 -6.32
C LEU A 186 7.93 -17.37 -6.67
N ALA A 187 8.28 -18.20 -5.69
CA ALA A 187 8.39 -19.67 -5.85
C ALA A 187 7.07 -20.40 -5.57
N SER A 188 6.00 -19.69 -5.23
CA SER A 188 4.72 -20.28 -4.90
C SER A 188 4.10 -21.03 -6.08
N CYS A 189 3.60 -22.24 -5.83
CA CYS A 189 2.83 -23.01 -6.80
C CYS A 189 1.33 -22.63 -6.78
N ALA A 190 0.88 -21.75 -5.87
CA ALA A 190 -0.51 -21.34 -5.81
C ALA A 190 -0.85 -20.43 -7.00
N PRO A 191 -1.89 -20.72 -7.79
CA PRO A 191 -2.26 -19.90 -8.94
C PRO A 191 -2.90 -18.57 -8.48
N GLY A 192 -2.79 -17.53 -9.32
CA GLY A 192 -3.42 -16.23 -9.05
C GLY A 192 -2.66 -15.33 -8.07
N LEU A 193 -1.44 -15.71 -7.69
CA LEU A 193 -0.55 -14.90 -6.87
C LEU A 193 0.31 -13.99 -7.74
N VAL A 194 0.27 -12.68 -7.49
CA VAL A 194 1.16 -11.69 -8.08
C VAL A 194 1.96 -11.02 -6.98
N VAL A 195 3.20 -10.63 -7.26
CA VAL A 195 4.14 -10.16 -6.24
C VAL A 195 4.57 -8.73 -6.55
N VAL A 196 4.58 -7.87 -5.54
CA VAL A 196 5.19 -6.54 -5.60
C VAL A 196 6.51 -6.53 -4.82
N ASN A 197 7.23 -5.41 -4.87
CA ASN A 197 8.49 -5.28 -4.15
C ASN A 197 8.30 -5.30 -2.62
N ILE A 198 9.38 -5.55 -1.90
CA ILE A 198 9.41 -5.55 -0.43
C ILE A 198 8.93 -4.20 0.12
N ASP A 199 8.09 -4.24 1.15
CA ASP A 199 7.46 -3.10 1.81
C ASP A 199 6.66 -2.16 0.88
N ASN A 200 6.24 -2.61 -0.29
CA ASN A 200 5.61 -1.77 -1.29
C ASN A 200 4.06 -1.81 -1.22
N GLY A 201 3.51 -1.26 -0.14
CA GLY A 201 2.06 -1.13 0.04
C GLY A 201 1.41 -0.26 -1.05
N PHE A 202 2.07 0.84 -1.44
CA PHE A 202 1.63 1.69 -2.56
C PHE A 202 1.55 0.90 -3.88
N GLY A 203 2.58 0.11 -4.20
CA GLY A 203 2.59 -0.71 -5.41
C GLY A 203 1.49 -1.77 -5.44
N ALA A 204 1.17 -2.37 -4.30
CA ALA A 204 0.07 -3.32 -4.19
C ALA A 204 -1.29 -2.65 -4.39
N ALA A 205 -1.50 -1.49 -3.79
CA ALA A 205 -2.70 -0.69 -4.02
C ALA A 205 -2.85 -0.30 -5.50
N ALA A 206 -1.75 0.14 -6.14
CA ALA A 206 -1.73 0.46 -7.56
C ALA A 206 -2.06 -0.74 -8.45
N ALA A 207 -1.53 -1.93 -8.14
CA ALA A 207 -1.86 -3.17 -8.84
C ALA A 207 -3.34 -3.51 -8.70
N ALA A 208 -3.88 -3.46 -7.47
CA ALA A 208 -5.29 -3.73 -7.21
C ALA A 208 -6.22 -2.74 -7.95
N LEU A 209 -5.89 -1.45 -7.99
CA LEU A 209 -6.64 -0.44 -8.75
C LEU A 209 -6.69 -0.77 -10.26
N LYS A 210 -5.55 -1.19 -10.81
CA LYS A 210 -5.48 -1.59 -12.24
C LYS A 210 -6.28 -2.86 -12.51
N MET A 211 -6.24 -3.85 -11.61
CA MET A 211 -7.06 -5.08 -11.72
C MET A 211 -8.55 -4.76 -11.69
N LEU A 212 -9.00 -3.87 -10.79
CA LEU A 212 -10.39 -3.42 -10.75
C LEU A 212 -10.84 -2.76 -12.05
N ARG A 213 -9.97 -1.96 -12.66
CA ARG A 213 -10.28 -1.28 -13.93
C ARG A 213 -10.27 -2.23 -15.11
N ALA A 214 -9.38 -3.23 -15.12
CA ALA A 214 -9.36 -4.24 -16.18
C ALA A 214 -10.62 -5.10 -16.22
N GLY A 215 -11.28 -5.31 -15.09
CA GLY A 215 -12.55 -6.03 -14.99
C GLY A 215 -13.81 -5.20 -15.30
N ARG A 216 -13.66 -3.90 -15.67
CA ARG A 216 -14.78 -3.08 -16.16
C ARG A 216 -14.83 -3.17 -17.68
N GLU A 217 -16.03 -3.32 -18.24
CA GLU A 217 -16.21 -3.18 -19.67
C GLU A 217 -15.66 -1.81 -20.12
N ARG A 218 -14.85 -1.82 -21.16
CA ARG A 218 -14.39 -0.55 -21.77
C ARG A 218 -15.56 -0.02 -22.59
N PRO A 219 -15.93 1.26 -22.40
CA PRO A 219 -16.98 1.89 -23.18
C PRO A 219 -16.65 1.91 -24.68
#